data_6de99f4e6c554b6f08f55cc15278b2e1
#
_entry.id   6de99f4e6c554b6f08f55cc15278b2e1
#
_cell.length_a   1.000
_cell.length_b   1.000
_cell.length_c   1.000
_cell.angle_alpha   90.00
_cell.angle_beta   90.00
_cell.angle_gamma   90.00
#
_symmetry.space_group_name_H-M   'P 1'
#
loop_
_entity.id
_entity.type
_entity.pdbx_description
1 polymer ?
#
loop_
_entity_poly.entity_id
_entity_poly.type
_entity_poly.pdbx_seq_one_letter_code
_entity_poly.pdbx_strand_id
1 'polypeptide(L)'
;NPKAKDMPLVQIDGNHFVTPDGNTILFRGIAISDPDKVARQGHWNKEHFARVKALGANIVRIPIHPIAWRERTPQAYLEMLGEAVDWCTDLKMYVMLDWHTIGNLEMEMFQDPMYVTSKQETFDFWRKISGYFAGNNTVAFYELFNEPTTYRGQLGVCSWSDWKRLVESMITVIRYSDKETIPIVGGFDWAYDLTPLHNEPINATGIAYSVHPYANKSPQPW
;
A
#
# COMPACT_ATOMS: atom_id res chain seq x y z
N ASN A 1 20.71 4.69 -4.45
CA ASN A 1 20.74 4.79 -3.00
C ASN A 1 21.49 3.59 -2.41
N PRO A 2 22.69 3.77 -1.79
CA PRO A 2 23.51 2.64 -1.31
C PRO A 2 22.80 1.80 -0.22
N LYS A 3 21.88 2.37 0.57
CA LYS A 3 21.14 1.65 1.61
C LYS A 3 20.04 0.75 1.08
N ALA A 4 19.70 0.84 -0.20
CA ALA A 4 18.55 0.14 -0.80
C ALA A 4 18.64 -1.40 -0.73
N LYS A 5 19.86 -1.96 -0.57
CA LYS A 5 20.09 -3.41 -0.60
C LYS A 5 20.36 -4.04 0.78
N ASP A 6 20.22 -3.29 1.87
CA ASP A 6 20.53 -3.79 3.22
C ASP A 6 19.45 -4.75 3.77
N MET A 7 18.29 -4.81 3.13
CA MET A 7 17.22 -5.74 3.46
C MET A 7 17.12 -6.83 2.38
N PRO A 8 16.85 -8.09 2.75
CA PRO A 8 16.56 -9.13 1.77
C PRO A 8 15.36 -8.74 0.89
N LEU A 9 15.45 -9.02 -0.41
CA LEU A 9 14.32 -8.87 -1.31
C LEU A 9 13.17 -9.79 -0.86
N VAL A 10 11.94 -9.29 -0.83
CA VAL A 10 10.76 -10.11 -0.59
C VAL A 10 10.24 -10.64 -1.92
N GLN A 11 10.04 -11.94 -2.01
CA GLN A 11 9.51 -12.62 -3.18
C GLN A 11 8.26 -13.42 -2.81
N ILE A 12 7.51 -13.85 -3.82
CA ILE A 12 6.35 -14.73 -3.65
C ILE A 12 6.72 -16.12 -4.16
N ASP A 13 6.50 -17.13 -3.31
CA ASP A 13 6.55 -18.54 -3.67
C ASP A 13 5.24 -19.21 -3.25
N GLY A 14 4.40 -19.53 -4.24
CA GLY A 14 3.04 -20.01 -4.00
C GLY A 14 2.21 -19.01 -3.21
N ASN A 15 1.84 -19.35 -1.99
CA ASN A 15 1.09 -18.49 -1.06
C ASN A 15 1.96 -17.94 0.09
N HIS A 16 3.28 -17.98 -0.06
CA HIS A 16 4.23 -17.50 0.95
C HIS A 16 5.04 -16.31 0.44
N PHE A 17 5.40 -15.43 1.37
CA PHE A 17 6.47 -14.48 1.16
C PHE A 17 7.79 -15.11 1.60
N VAL A 18 8.79 -15.00 0.73
CA VAL A 18 10.10 -15.62 0.96
C VAL A 18 11.24 -14.64 0.67
N THR A 19 12.40 -14.92 1.25
CA THR A 19 13.67 -14.30 0.86
C THR A 19 14.28 -15.03 -0.32
N PRO A 20 15.29 -14.47 -1.01
CA PRO A 20 15.94 -15.14 -2.16
C PRO A 20 16.60 -16.49 -1.83
N ASP A 21 16.94 -16.75 -0.57
CA ASP A 21 17.45 -18.03 -0.07
C ASP A 21 16.34 -19.02 0.34
N GLY A 22 15.06 -18.67 0.05
CA GLY A 22 13.92 -19.55 0.24
C GLY A 22 13.32 -19.55 1.65
N ASN A 23 13.81 -18.71 2.56
CA ASN A 23 13.25 -18.63 3.91
C ASN A 23 11.90 -17.91 3.90
N THR A 24 10.87 -18.50 4.48
CA THR A 24 9.55 -17.89 4.63
C THR A 24 9.60 -16.71 5.58
N ILE A 25 8.96 -15.61 5.19
CA ILE A 25 8.78 -14.42 6.01
C ILE A 25 7.31 -14.34 6.46
N LEU A 26 7.10 -14.30 7.76
CA LEU A 26 5.80 -13.95 8.34
C LEU A 26 5.83 -12.49 8.77
N PHE A 27 5.05 -11.66 8.09
CA PHE A 27 4.94 -10.25 8.43
C PHE A 27 4.03 -10.03 9.63
N ARG A 28 4.53 -9.26 10.59
CA ARG A 28 3.78 -8.78 11.75
C ARG A 28 4.08 -7.31 11.92
N GLY A 29 3.05 -6.48 11.87
CA GLY A 29 3.25 -5.04 11.91
C GLY A 29 2.02 -4.28 12.30
N ILE A 30 2.14 -2.97 12.25
CA ILE A 30 1.05 -2.03 12.53
C ILE A 30 0.99 -0.97 11.43
N ALA A 31 -0.21 -0.45 11.20
CA ALA A 31 -0.40 0.78 10.45
C ALA A 31 -0.20 1.98 11.39
N ILE A 32 0.62 2.93 10.98
CA ILE A 32 0.75 4.21 11.66
C ILE A 32 -0.26 5.22 11.12
N SER A 33 -0.34 6.41 11.70
CA SER A 33 -1.09 7.51 11.10
C SER A 33 -0.34 8.07 9.87
N ASP A 34 -1.08 8.79 9.00
CA ASP A 34 -0.47 9.50 7.87
C ASP A 34 0.77 10.29 8.31
N PRO A 35 1.87 10.19 7.55
CA PRO A 35 3.13 10.88 7.83
C PRO A 35 2.99 12.37 8.13
N ASP A 36 2.16 13.08 7.38
CA ASP A 36 1.94 14.51 7.59
C ASP A 36 1.29 14.80 8.95
N LYS A 37 0.35 13.95 9.38
CA LYS A 37 -0.25 14.04 10.71
C LYS A 37 0.78 13.78 11.81
N VAL A 38 1.61 12.74 11.66
CA VAL A 38 2.67 12.41 12.62
C VAL A 38 3.71 13.54 12.71
N ALA A 39 4.06 14.13 11.55
CA ALA A 39 4.98 15.25 11.48
C ALA A 39 4.43 16.51 12.17
N ARG A 40 3.16 16.85 11.94
CA ARG A 40 2.49 17.97 12.63
C ARG A 40 2.44 17.79 14.15
N GLN A 41 2.48 16.57 14.64
CA GLN A 41 2.56 16.23 16.06
C GLN A 41 4.00 16.23 16.62
N GLY A 42 5.01 16.49 15.79
CA GLY A 42 6.42 16.49 16.17
C GLY A 42 7.01 15.09 16.36
N HIS A 43 6.35 14.04 15.85
CA HIS A 43 6.75 12.64 16.06
C HIS A 43 7.34 11.97 14.81
N TRP A 44 7.50 12.68 13.69
CA TRP A 44 8.12 12.13 12.49
C TRP A 44 9.64 12.06 12.65
N ASN A 45 10.11 11.00 13.26
CA ASN A 45 11.53 10.76 13.57
C ASN A 45 11.80 9.27 13.76
N LYS A 46 13.07 8.87 13.77
CA LYS A 46 13.49 7.47 13.92
C LYS A 46 12.97 6.81 15.21
N GLU A 47 12.82 7.57 16.30
CA GLU A 47 12.34 7.02 17.56
C GLU A 47 10.90 6.53 17.47
N HIS A 48 10.04 7.22 16.71
CA HIS A 48 8.66 6.73 16.45
C HIS A 48 8.67 5.32 15.84
N PHE A 49 9.51 5.09 14.83
CA PHE A 49 9.66 3.77 14.19
C PHE A 49 10.38 2.76 15.10
N ALA A 50 11.31 3.19 15.93
CA ALA A 50 11.94 2.32 16.92
C ALA A 50 10.93 1.80 17.96
N ARG A 51 9.94 2.61 18.35
CA ARG A 51 8.82 2.17 19.20
C ARG A 51 7.96 1.12 18.51
N VAL A 52 7.68 1.28 17.22
CA VAL A 52 6.97 0.26 16.41
C VAL A 52 7.77 -1.06 16.41
N LYS A 53 9.08 -0.97 16.18
CA LYS A 53 9.98 -2.14 16.25
C LYS A 53 9.98 -2.81 17.62
N ALA A 54 9.97 -2.04 18.68
CA ALA A 54 9.97 -2.56 20.06
C ALA A 54 8.70 -3.35 20.41
N LEU A 55 7.60 -3.13 19.70
CA LEU A 55 6.38 -3.95 19.80
C LEU A 55 6.49 -5.33 19.10
N GLY A 56 7.65 -5.64 18.52
CA GLY A 56 7.89 -6.89 17.80
C GLY A 56 7.57 -6.84 16.31
N ALA A 57 7.32 -5.65 15.75
CA ALA A 57 7.03 -5.48 14.34
C ALA A 57 8.26 -5.74 13.46
N ASN A 58 8.04 -6.40 12.31
CA ASN A 58 9.03 -6.53 11.25
C ASN A 58 8.61 -5.79 9.97
N ILE A 59 7.43 -5.16 9.99
CA ILE A 59 6.90 -4.31 8.93
C ILE A 59 6.09 -3.17 9.53
N VAL A 60 6.10 -2.01 8.87
CA VAL A 60 5.20 -0.89 9.16
C VAL A 60 4.40 -0.53 7.92
N ARG A 61 3.10 -0.33 8.05
CA ARG A 61 2.23 0.19 7.00
C ARG A 61 2.13 1.70 7.15
N ILE A 62 2.47 2.42 6.11
CA ILE A 62 2.47 3.89 6.05
C ILE A 62 1.33 4.33 5.13
N PRO A 63 0.21 4.81 5.69
CA PRO A 63 -0.92 5.30 4.91
C PRO A 63 -0.64 6.71 4.40
N ILE A 64 -0.87 6.94 3.12
CA ILE A 64 -0.67 8.24 2.44
C ILE A 64 -2.02 8.73 1.94
N HIS A 65 -2.58 9.74 2.61
CA HIS A 65 -3.85 10.34 2.19
C HIS A 65 -3.65 11.27 0.99
N PRO A 66 -4.54 11.22 -0.01
CA PRO A 66 -4.45 12.10 -1.18
C PRO A 66 -4.38 13.59 -0.83
N ILE A 67 -5.14 14.04 0.15
CA ILE A 67 -5.11 15.44 0.60
C ILE A 67 -3.73 15.84 1.13
N ALA A 68 -3.11 15.01 1.97
CA ALA A 68 -1.80 15.29 2.55
C ALA A 68 -0.69 15.27 1.49
N TRP A 69 -0.78 14.34 0.53
CA TRP A 69 0.09 14.27 -0.63
C TRP A 69 0.09 15.57 -1.46
N ARG A 70 -1.10 16.14 -1.70
CA ARG A 70 -1.24 17.42 -2.43
C ARG A 70 -0.77 18.61 -1.63
N GLU A 71 -1.19 18.72 -0.36
CA GLU A 71 -0.89 19.87 0.50
C GLU A 71 0.61 20.03 0.76
N ARG A 72 1.32 18.94 0.97
CA ARG A 72 2.77 18.96 1.20
C ARG A 72 3.60 19.02 -0.07
N THR A 73 3.02 18.82 -1.22
CA THR A 73 3.62 18.54 -2.53
C THR A 73 4.22 17.13 -2.64
N PRO A 74 4.10 16.50 -3.82
CA PRO A 74 4.65 15.16 -4.04
C PRO A 74 6.14 15.04 -3.74
N GLN A 75 6.94 16.05 -4.10
CA GLN A 75 8.39 16.02 -3.87
C GLN A 75 8.73 16.00 -2.39
N ALA A 76 8.18 16.93 -1.61
CA ALA A 76 8.44 17.00 -0.17
C ALA A 76 7.89 15.76 0.57
N TYR A 77 6.80 15.18 0.08
CA TYR A 77 6.25 13.96 0.66
C TYR A 77 7.13 12.73 0.38
N LEU A 78 7.68 12.62 -0.84
CA LEU A 78 8.65 11.57 -1.19
C LEU A 78 9.93 11.64 -0.35
N GLU A 79 10.43 12.83 -0.09
CA GLU A 79 11.60 13.04 0.78
C GLU A 79 11.30 12.55 2.21
N MET A 80 10.14 12.89 2.73
CA MET A 80 9.65 12.43 4.03
C MET A 80 9.51 10.90 4.11
N LEU A 81 8.94 10.28 3.08
CA LEU A 81 8.87 8.83 2.99
C LEU A 81 10.26 8.19 2.88
N GLY A 82 11.18 8.82 2.14
CA GLY A 82 12.57 8.38 2.02
C GLY A 82 13.27 8.32 3.38
N GLU A 83 13.11 9.35 4.23
CA GLU A 83 13.63 9.34 5.60
C GLU A 83 13.07 8.15 6.41
N ALA A 84 11.76 7.93 6.35
CA ALA A 84 11.13 6.82 7.07
C ALA A 84 11.63 5.44 6.59
N VAL A 85 11.81 5.27 5.28
CA VAL A 85 12.37 4.05 4.71
C VAL A 85 13.81 3.82 5.15
N ASP A 86 14.63 4.89 5.21
CA ASP A 86 16.00 4.81 5.74
C ASP A 86 16.01 4.42 7.23
N TRP A 87 15.13 4.99 8.05
CA TRP A 87 15.01 4.59 9.46
C TRP A 87 14.55 3.14 9.61
N CYS A 88 13.60 2.70 8.79
CA CYS A 88 13.13 1.31 8.80
C CYS A 88 14.24 0.33 8.36
N THR A 89 15.07 0.71 7.38
CA THR A 89 16.23 -0.08 6.97
C THR A 89 17.21 -0.28 8.13
N ASP A 90 17.56 0.80 8.83
CA ASP A 90 18.42 0.75 10.01
C ASP A 90 17.83 -0.13 11.12
N LEU A 91 16.52 -0.12 11.29
CA LEU A 91 15.79 -0.91 12.29
C LEU A 91 15.49 -2.35 11.85
N LYS A 92 15.90 -2.76 10.65
CA LYS A 92 15.58 -4.07 10.06
C LYS A 92 14.09 -4.34 10.05
N MET A 93 13.33 -3.40 9.50
CA MET A 93 11.89 -3.42 9.39
C MET A 93 11.50 -3.07 7.95
N TYR A 94 10.61 -3.87 7.36
CA TYR A 94 10.06 -3.58 6.03
C TYR A 94 9.02 -2.46 6.08
N VAL A 95 8.71 -1.93 4.91
CA VAL A 95 7.70 -0.89 4.73
C VAL A 95 6.67 -1.34 3.69
N MET A 96 5.39 -1.09 3.99
CA MET A 96 4.29 -1.09 3.05
C MET A 96 3.83 0.35 2.85
N LEU A 97 3.84 0.83 1.62
CA LEU A 97 3.29 2.14 1.25
C LEU A 97 1.86 1.94 0.73
N ASP A 98 0.91 2.64 1.32
CA ASP A 98 -0.51 2.52 1.05
C ASP A 98 -1.09 3.83 0.51
N TRP A 99 -1.71 3.78 -0.68
CA TRP A 99 -2.53 4.89 -1.17
C TRP A 99 -3.86 4.87 -0.44
N HIS A 100 -3.92 5.68 0.63
CA HIS A 100 -4.95 5.58 1.66
C HIS A 100 -6.22 6.33 1.27
N THR A 101 -6.98 5.73 0.37
CA THR A 101 -8.25 6.24 -0.11
C THR A 101 -9.38 5.24 0.15
N ILE A 102 -10.60 5.73 0.32
CA ILE A 102 -11.82 4.92 0.52
C ILE A 102 -12.87 5.41 -0.45
N GLY A 103 -13.27 4.57 -1.39
CA GLY A 103 -14.30 4.92 -2.35
C GLY A 103 -14.26 4.14 -3.65
N ASN A 104 -14.89 4.74 -4.65
CA ASN A 104 -15.02 4.21 -6.00
C ASN A 104 -14.16 5.01 -6.97
N LEU A 105 -13.00 4.47 -7.32
CA LEU A 105 -12.07 5.14 -8.24
C LEU A 105 -12.62 5.22 -9.67
N GLU A 106 -13.44 4.26 -10.10
CA GLU A 106 -14.02 4.29 -11.45
C GLU A 106 -14.93 5.50 -11.66
N MET A 107 -15.71 5.83 -10.65
CA MET A 107 -16.61 6.99 -10.66
C MET A 107 -15.97 8.25 -10.05
N GLU A 108 -14.77 8.13 -9.51
CA GLU A 108 -14.07 9.20 -8.76
C GLU A 108 -14.94 9.79 -7.63
N MET A 109 -15.64 8.89 -6.91
CA MET A 109 -16.51 9.23 -5.78
C MET A 109 -15.97 8.59 -4.50
N PHE A 110 -15.81 9.39 -3.45
CA PHE A 110 -15.11 8.98 -2.23
C PHE A 110 -15.95 9.25 -0.99
N GLN A 111 -15.69 8.46 0.05
CA GLN A 111 -16.48 8.46 1.27
C GLN A 111 -16.29 9.73 2.13
N ASP A 112 -15.12 10.37 2.04
CA ASP A 112 -14.78 11.57 2.80
C ASP A 112 -13.82 12.44 1.96
N PRO A 113 -13.82 13.77 2.13
CA PRO A 113 -12.93 14.68 1.41
C PRO A 113 -11.44 14.33 1.50
N MET A 114 -10.98 13.73 2.59
CA MET A 114 -9.58 13.35 2.75
C MET A 114 -9.14 12.23 1.80
N TYR A 115 -10.06 11.43 1.30
CA TYR A 115 -9.81 10.30 0.40
C TYR A 115 -9.95 10.66 -1.08
N VAL A 116 -10.42 11.88 -1.39
CA VAL A 116 -10.68 12.32 -2.77
C VAL A 116 -9.39 12.31 -3.58
N THR A 117 -9.43 11.58 -4.68
CA THR A 117 -8.38 11.50 -5.70
C THR A 117 -9.02 11.40 -7.08
N SER A 118 -8.23 11.22 -8.12
CA SER A 118 -8.68 10.87 -9.46
C SER A 118 -7.92 9.66 -9.98
N LYS A 119 -8.38 9.06 -11.08
CA LYS A 119 -7.62 8.02 -11.79
C LYS A 119 -6.25 8.55 -12.19
N GLN A 120 -6.20 9.75 -12.75
CA GLN A 120 -4.96 10.41 -13.17
C GLN A 120 -4.00 10.61 -11.99
N GLU A 121 -4.48 11.17 -10.87
CA GLU A 121 -3.64 11.39 -9.67
C GLU A 121 -3.15 10.08 -9.08
N THR A 122 -3.99 9.04 -9.03
CA THR A 122 -3.62 7.70 -8.55
C THR A 122 -2.51 7.08 -9.40
N PHE A 123 -2.60 7.18 -10.73
CA PHE A 123 -1.54 6.69 -11.62
C PHE A 123 -0.26 7.51 -11.50
N ASP A 124 -0.36 8.83 -11.37
CA ASP A 124 0.79 9.71 -11.18
C ASP A 124 1.47 9.48 -9.83
N PHE A 125 0.69 9.22 -8.77
CA PHE A 125 1.21 8.80 -7.48
C PHE A 125 2.04 7.53 -7.60
N TRP A 126 1.50 6.46 -8.18
CA TRP A 126 2.23 5.19 -8.32
C TRP A 126 3.44 5.30 -9.23
N ARG A 127 3.37 6.12 -10.28
CA ARG A 127 4.55 6.39 -11.12
C ARG A 127 5.68 7.05 -10.33
N LYS A 128 5.35 8.03 -9.48
CA LYS A 128 6.33 8.73 -8.64
C LYS A 128 6.89 7.83 -7.55
N ILE A 129 6.03 7.12 -6.83
CA ILE A 129 6.43 6.19 -5.77
C ILE A 129 7.33 5.08 -6.32
N SER A 130 6.90 4.38 -7.36
CA SER A 130 7.68 3.30 -7.94
C SER A 130 9.00 3.77 -8.55
N GLY A 131 9.02 4.96 -9.17
CA GLY A 131 10.25 5.55 -9.68
C GLY A 131 11.24 5.97 -8.58
N TYR A 132 10.73 6.43 -7.44
CA TYR A 132 11.55 6.89 -6.33
C TYR A 132 12.15 5.71 -5.52
N PHE A 133 11.36 4.66 -5.31
CA PHE A 133 11.76 3.52 -4.46
C PHE A 133 12.24 2.29 -5.24
N ALA A 134 12.27 2.32 -6.56
CA ALA A 134 12.76 1.19 -7.37
C ALA A 134 14.10 0.66 -6.87
N GLY A 135 14.19 -0.65 -6.64
CA GLY A 135 15.38 -1.33 -6.12
C GLY A 135 15.66 -1.10 -4.64
N ASN A 136 14.73 -0.53 -3.88
CA ASN A 136 14.84 -0.40 -2.43
C ASN A 136 14.10 -1.55 -1.73
N ASN A 137 14.81 -2.60 -1.35
CA ASN A 137 14.24 -3.81 -0.77
C ASN A 137 13.51 -3.59 0.57
N THR A 138 13.74 -2.46 1.24
CA THR A 138 13.01 -2.12 2.48
C THR A 138 11.54 -1.87 2.19
N VAL A 139 11.21 -1.31 1.02
CA VAL A 139 9.82 -1.15 0.55
C VAL A 139 9.38 -2.48 -0.08
N ALA A 140 8.78 -3.34 0.73
CA ALA A 140 8.37 -4.67 0.29
C ALA A 140 7.05 -4.65 -0.49
N PHE A 141 6.15 -3.70 -0.18
CA PHE A 141 4.78 -3.70 -0.68
C PHE A 141 4.29 -2.31 -1.08
N TYR A 142 3.49 -2.29 -2.16
CA TYR A 142 2.66 -1.18 -2.58
C TYR A 142 1.18 -1.58 -2.47
N GLU A 143 0.47 -1.10 -1.48
CA GLU A 143 -0.98 -1.31 -1.38
C GLU A 143 -1.69 -0.30 -2.27
N LEU A 144 -2.22 -0.80 -3.40
CA LEU A 144 -2.60 0.03 -4.53
C LEU A 144 -3.73 1.01 -4.23
N PHE A 145 -4.63 0.62 -3.33
CA PHE A 145 -5.79 1.38 -2.93
C PHE A 145 -6.34 0.78 -1.64
N ASN A 146 -6.42 1.56 -0.57
CA ASN A 146 -6.73 1.06 0.77
C ASN A 146 -8.07 0.29 0.84
N GLU A 147 -9.18 0.94 0.52
CA GLU A 147 -10.51 0.33 0.69
C GLU A 147 -11.46 0.65 -0.48
N PRO A 148 -11.42 -0.16 -1.55
CA PRO A 148 -12.35 -0.02 -2.66
C PRO A 148 -13.78 -0.30 -2.19
N THR A 149 -14.71 0.60 -2.50
CA THR A 149 -16.13 0.43 -2.14
C THR A 149 -17.04 1.31 -2.98
N THR A 150 -18.21 0.81 -3.29
CA THR A 150 -19.31 1.63 -3.82
C THR A 150 -20.18 2.23 -2.70
N TYR A 151 -19.86 1.92 -1.46
CA TYR A 151 -20.67 2.28 -0.29
C TYR A 151 -22.15 1.94 -0.51
N ARG A 152 -22.41 0.67 -0.88
CA ARG A 152 -23.76 0.14 -1.21
C ARG A 152 -24.47 0.96 -2.29
N GLY A 153 -23.72 1.43 -3.28
CA GLY A 153 -24.22 2.22 -4.41
C GLY A 153 -24.29 3.74 -4.19
N GLN A 154 -24.01 4.24 -3.00
CA GLN A 154 -23.99 5.69 -2.73
C GLN A 154 -22.85 6.42 -3.46
N LEU A 155 -21.77 5.70 -3.78
CA LEU A 155 -20.63 6.21 -4.54
C LEU A 155 -20.64 5.72 -6.00
N GLY A 156 -21.84 5.52 -6.55
CA GLY A 156 -22.01 5.02 -7.92
C GLY A 156 -21.76 3.52 -8.03
N VAL A 157 -21.60 3.05 -9.27
CA VAL A 157 -21.37 1.65 -9.58
C VAL A 157 -19.93 1.40 -10.01
N CYS A 158 -19.42 0.22 -9.73
CA CYS A 158 -18.15 -0.27 -10.22
C CYS A 158 -18.25 -1.77 -10.36
N SER A 159 -18.13 -2.29 -11.56
CA SER A 159 -18.05 -3.74 -11.76
C SER A 159 -16.67 -4.26 -11.34
N TRP A 160 -16.59 -5.58 -11.06
CA TRP A 160 -15.28 -6.19 -10.83
C TRP A 160 -14.35 -6.03 -12.02
N SER A 161 -14.88 -6.16 -13.24
CA SER A 161 -14.12 -5.98 -14.48
C SER A 161 -13.55 -4.55 -14.61
N ASP A 162 -14.30 -3.52 -14.18
CA ASP A 162 -13.81 -2.14 -14.15
C ASP A 162 -12.69 -1.97 -13.12
N TRP A 163 -12.89 -2.48 -11.91
CA TRP A 163 -11.87 -2.46 -10.87
C TRP A 163 -10.60 -3.20 -11.27
N LYS A 164 -10.74 -4.42 -11.80
CA LYS A 164 -9.65 -5.22 -12.34
C LYS A 164 -8.83 -4.45 -13.36
N ARG A 165 -9.48 -3.78 -14.32
CA ARG A 165 -8.80 -2.96 -15.35
C ARG A 165 -8.00 -1.82 -14.72
N LEU A 166 -8.53 -1.13 -13.72
CA LEU A 166 -7.83 -0.08 -12.98
C LEU A 166 -6.60 -0.63 -12.25
N VAL A 167 -6.76 -1.73 -11.54
CA VAL A 167 -5.67 -2.41 -10.81
C VAL A 167 -4.56 -2.84 -11.75
N GLU A 168 -4.89 -3.51 -12.86
CA GLU A 168 -3.91 -3.96 -13.87
C GLU A 168 -3.17 -2.77 -14.50
N SER A 169 -3.86 -1.64 -14.69
CA SER A 169 -3.24 -0.40 -15.15
C SER A 169 -2.29 0.19 -14.12
N MET A 170 -2.64 0.21 -12.84
CA MET A 170 -1.74 0.64 -11.76
C MET A 170 -0.49 -0.24 -11.69
N ILE A 171 -0.67 -1.57 -11.76
CA ILE A 171 0.44 -2.52 -11.77
C ILE A 171 1.37 -2.27 -12.98
N THR A 172 0.81 -2.01 -14.15
CA THR A 172 1.58 -1.68 -15.35
C THR A 172 2.42 -0.43 -15.16
N VAL A 173 1.85 0.62 -14.57
CA VAL A 173 2.56 1.87 -14.24
C VAL A 173 3.70 1.62 -13.28
N ILE A 174 3.48 0.84 -12.22
CA ILE A 174 4.51 0.47 -11.24
C ILE A 174 5.63 -0.32 -11.91
N ARG A 175 5.29 -1.36 -12.66
CA ARG A 175 6.25 -2.27 -13.29
C ARG A 175 7.12 -1.62 -14.36
N TYR A 176 6.75 -0.44 -14.85
CA TYR A 176 7.61 0.35 -15.73
C TYR A 176 8.93 0.75 -15.03
N SER A 177 8.88 1.11 -13.76
CA SER A 177 10.04 1.57 -12.98
C SER A 177 10.52 0.54 -11.95
N ASP A 178 9.60 -0.16 -11.30
CA ASP A 178 9.88 -1.11 -10.21
C ASP A 178 9.28 -2.48 -10.53
N LYS A 179 10.15 -3.46 -10.71
CA LYS A 179 9.77 -4.82 -11.07
C LYS A 179 9.71 -5.77 -9.88
N GLU A 180 10.22 -5.33 -8.72
CA GLU A 180 10.48 -6.20 -7.58
C GLU A 180 9.48 -6.00 -6.43
N THR A 181 9.16 -4.75 -6.07
CA THR A 181 8.20 -4.47 -5.00
C THR A 181 6.83 -5.08 -5.32
N ILE A 182 6.22 -5.73 -4.34
CA ILE A 182 4.98 -6.49 -4.52
C ILE A 182 3.76 -5.58 -4.42
N PRO A 183 2.96 -5.41 -5.49
CA PRO A 183 1.66 -4.75 -5.40
C PRO A 183 0.68 -5.59 -4.59
N ILE A 184 -0.08 -4.94 -3.71
CA ILE A 184 -1.17 -5.55 -2.94
C ILE A 184 -2.50 -4.99 -3.43
N VAL A 185 -3.44 -5.90 -3.69
CA VAL A 185 -4.76 -5.60 -4.23
C VAL A 185 -5.83 -5.89 -3.19
N GLY A 186 -6.62 -4.88 -2.84
CA GLY A 186 -7.85 -5.03 -2.09
C GLY A 186 -9.06 -5.32 -3.00
N GLY A 187 -10.01 -6.12 -2.51
CA GLY A 187 -11.29 -6.34 -3.14
C GLY A 187 -12.33 -5.29 -2.78
N PHE A 188 -13.59 -5.55 -3.10
CA PHE A 188 -14.70 -4.66 -2.77
C PHE A 188 -15.12 -4.71 -1.29
N ASP A 189 -16.13 -3.94 -0.98
CA ASP A 189 -16.75 -3.83 0.34
C ASP A 189 -15.70 -3.45 1.42
N TRP A 190 -14.97 -2.37 1.15
CA TRP A 190 -13.87 -1.86 2.00
C TRP A 190 -12.71 -2.86 2.14
N ALA A 191 -12.25 -3.38 1.02
CA ALA A 191 -11.20 -4.43 0.94
C ALA A 191 -11.57 -5.70 1.73
N TYR A 192 -12.86 -6.04 1.81
CA TYR A 192 -13.33 -7.23 2.51
C TYR A 192 -13.64 -8.40 1.57
N ASP A 193 -14.21 -8.11 0.39
CA ASP A 193 -14.71 -9.11 -0.54
C ASP A 193 -13.71 -9.38 -1.69
N LEU A 194 -13.09 -10.53 -1.66
CA LEU A 194 -12.22 -11.06 -2.73
C LEU A 194 -12.90 -12.16 -3.57
N THR A 195 -14.19 -12.45 -3.34
CA THR A 195 -14.87 -13.55 -4.05
C THR A 195 -14.85 -13.43 -5.57
N PRO A 196 -14.87 -12.23 -6.20
CA PRO A 196 -14.77 -12.12 -7.65
C PRO A 196 -13.50 -12.71 -8.26
N LEU A 197 -12.39 -12.79 -7.50
CA LEU A 197 -11.13 -13.36 -7.95
C LEU A 197 -11.26 -14.82 -8.39
N HIS A 198 -12.23 -15.54 -7.84
CA HIS A 198 -12.47 -16.93 -8.21
C HIS A 198 -12.78 -17.11 -9.70
N ASN A 199 -13.50 -16.18 -10.28
CA ASN A 199 -13.91 -16.22 -11.68
C ASN A 199 -13.10 -15.31 -12.59
N GLU A 200 -12.68 -14.17 -12.06
CA GLU A 200 -11.94 -13.15 -12.79
C GLU A 200 -10.67 -12.71 -12.02
N PRO A 201 -9.61 -13.53 -12.01
CA PRO A 201 -8.36 -13.18 -11.35
C PRO A 201 -7.69 -11.97 -12.02
N ILE A 202 -6.87 -11.24 -11.25
CA ILE A 202 -6.04 -10.17 -11.80
C ILE A 202 -4.97 -10.77 -12.73
N ASN A 203 -4.81 -10.23 -13.93
CA ASN A 203 -3.82 -10.68 -14.92
C ASN A 203 -2.44 -10.07 -14.62
N ALA A 204 -1.86 -10.43 -13.50
CA ALA A 204 -0.52 -10.02 -13.12
C ALA A 204 0.13 -11.10 -12.27
N THR A 205 1.46 -11.19 -12.32
CA THR A 205 2.26 -12.06 -11.47
C THR A 205 2.99 -11.26 -10.41
N GLY A 206 3.44 -11.91 -9.34
CA GLY A 206 4.18 -11.24 -8.26
C GLY A 206 3.35 -10.21 -7.50
N ILE A 207 2.06 -10.47 -7.34
CA ILE A 207 1.12 -9.63 -6.58
C ILE A 207 0.59 -10.40 -5.37
N ALA A 208 0.09 -9.67 -4.39
CA ALA A 208 -0.61 -10.22 -3.23
C ALA A 208 -1.98 -9.55 -3.07
N TYR A 209 -2.80 -10.10 -2.18
CA TYR A 209 -4.13 -9.59 -1.89
C TYR A 209 -4.26 -9.22 -0.43
N SER A 210 -5.02 -8.16 -0.14
CA SER A 210 -5.36 -7.76 1.22
C SER A 210 -6.83 -7.96 1.53
N VAL A 211 -7.10 -8.31 2.78
CA VAL A 211 -8.45 -8.31 3.37
C VAL A 211 -8.39 -7.51 4.66
N HIS A 212 -9.37 -6.64 4.87
CA HIS A 212 -9.47 -5.77 6.04
C HIS A 212 -10.58 -6.24 6.99
N PRO A 213 -10.40 -7.37 7.69
CA PRO A 213 -11.42 -7.88 8.60
C PRO A 213 -11.44 -7.08 9.90
N TYR A 214 -12.63 -6.64 10.28
CA TYR A 214 -12.87 -6.02 11.58
C TYR A 214 -13.81 -6.92 12.37
N ALA A 215 -13.35 -7.51 13.45
CA ALA A 215 -14.08 -8.50 14.24
C ALA A 215 -15.47 -8.05 14.72
N ASN A 216 -15.67 -6.75 14.85
CA ASN A 216 -16.96 -6.15 15.26
C ASN A 216 -17.87 -5.74 14.10
N LYS A 217 -17.43 -5.88 12.84
CA LYS A 217 -18.18 -5.39 11.68
C LYS A 217 -18.66 -6.50 10.75
N SER A 218 -18.03 -7.66 10.77
CA SER A 218 -18.30 -8.73 9.83
C SER A 218 -18.33 -10.08 10.52
N PRO A 219 -19.35 -10.93 10.20
CA PRO A 219 -19.40 -12.29 10.71
C PRO A 219 -18.23 -13.11 10.15
N GLN A 220 -17.81 -14.10 10.91
CA GLN A 220 -16.85 -15.10 10.45
C GLN A 220 -17.51 -16.07 9.43
N PRO A 221 -16.71 -16.74 8.58
CA PRO A 221 -15.24 -16.69 8.45
C PRO A 221 -14.77 -15.52 7.55
N TRP A 222 -13.61 -14.96 7.87
CA TRP A 222 -12.88 -14.00 7.06
C TRP A 222 -11.38 -14.31 7.04
#